data_47fcd9d927f21c146f6c0fa6c307d7b2
#
_entry.id   47fcd9d927f21c146f6c0fa6c307d7b2
#
_cell.length_a   1.000
_cell.length_b   1.000
_cell.length_c   1.000
_cell.angle_alpha   90.00
_cell.angle_beta   90.00
_cell.angle_gamma   90.00
#
_symmetry.space_group_name_H-M   'P 1'
#
loop_
_entity.id
_entity.type
_entity.pdbx_description
1 polymer ?
#
loop_
_entity_poly.entity_id
_entity_poly.type
_entity_poly.pdbx_seq_one_letter_code
_entity_poly.pdbx_strand_id
1 'polypeptide(L)'
;MNKTMLSALLSVGLAGCAASPDLPSTYSLDSKQSEGLAVVSLTLSGKSLDKVSGYEYRIREVPPHGEAYAVVSQHYASARQHARSVQDDGKDRPFTQSVVVKGPNHTDALDIQNAGKITGRLAALRLSPGDYEFHTWQVREPSPYGETEYKPAREFIYRFSIKPGEATYIGRLNLYLGQGNTQRVVIEDRQSEDMNLFGQKYPALRTAKLTASVGSLQP
;
A
#
# COMPACT_ATOMS: atom_id res chain seq x y z
N MET A 1 26.40 -50.35 13.96
CA MET A 1 25.12 -49.88 13.32
C MET A 1 24.83 -48.49 13.86
N ASN A 2 25.29 -47.47 13.15
CA ASN A 2 25.14 -46.07 13.56
C ASN A 2 23.96 -45.47 12.80
N LYS A 3 22.94 -45.04 13.54
CA LYS A 3 21.81 -44.27 13.01
C LYS A 3 22.12 -42.78 13.13
N THR A 4 22.47 -42.18 12.03
CA THR A 4 22.59 -40.71 11.89
C THR A 4 21.18 -40.12 11.74
N MET A 5 20.72 -39.37 12.76
CA MET A 5 19.52 -38.54 12.69
C MET A 5 19.86 -37.25 11.92
N LEU A 6 19.21 -37.10 10.81
CA LEU A 6 19.26 -35.88 9.98
C LEU A 6 18.24 -34.89 10.53
N SER A 7 18.71 -33.86 11.26
CA SER A 7 17.88 -32.76 11.73
C SER A 7 17.68 -31.77 10.57
N ALA A 8 16.44 -31.73 10.06
CA ALA A 8 16.02 -30.70 9.10
C ALA A 8 15.75 -29.39 9.87
N LEU A 9 16.65 -28.42 9.71
CA LEU A 9 16.42 -27.05 10.15
C LEU A 9 15.39 -26.39 9.19
N LEU A 10 14.17 -26.20 9.69
CA LEU A 10 13.19 -25.33 9.04
C LEU A 10 13.63 -23.87 9.26
N SER A 11 14.21 -23.26 8.26
CA SER A 11 14.43 -21.81 8.23
C SER A 11 13.09 -21.11 7.98
N VAL A 12 12.49 -20.61 9.06
CA VAL A 12 11.38 -19.65 8.98
C VAL A 12 11.95 -18.36 8.43
N GLY A 13 11.73 -18.10 7.14
CA GLY A 13 12.07 -16.84 6.50
C GLY A 13 11.25 -15.71 7.11
N LEU A 14 11.93 -14.78 7.78
CA LEU A 14 11.40 -13.48 8.16
C LEU A 14 10.96 -12.75 6.88
N ALA A 15 9.65 -12.67 6.65
CA ALA A 15 9.06 -11.84 5.61
C ALA A 15 9.31 -10.37 5.98
N GLY A 16 10.46 -9.85 5.59
CA GLY A 16 10.73 -8.42 5.61
C GLY A 16 9.75 -7.69 4.72
N CYS A 17 9.40 -6.46 5.09
CA CYS A 17 8.52 -5.54 4.35
C CYS A 17 8.92 -5.44 2.88
N ALA A 18 8.41 -6.35 2.06
CA ALA A 18 8.64 -6.34 0.63
C ALA A 18 7.66 -5.35 -0.01
N ALA A 19 8.20 -4.44 -0.82
CA ALA A 19 7.39 -3.76 -1.83
C ALA A 19 6.58 -4.82 -2.56
N SER A 20 5.25 -4.67 -2.62
CA SER A 20 4.40 -5.65 -3.31
C SER A 20 4.88 -5.80 -4.75
N PRO A 21 5.48 -6.93 -5.14
CA PRO A 21 5.74 -7.20 -6.54
C PRO A 21 4.39 -7.28 -7.26
N ASP A 22 4.35 -6.86 -8.52
CA ASP A 22 3.16 -7.09 -9.36
C ASP A 22 2.78 -8.58 -9.30
N LEU A 23 1.49 -8.86 -9.21
CA LEU A 23 1.01 -10.23 -9.26
C LEU A 23 1.42 -10.90 -10.58
N PRO A 24 1.78 -12.18 -10.57
CA PRO A 24 1.96 -12.91 -11.81
C PRO A 24 0.69 -12.83 -12.67
N SER A 25 0.84 -12.70 -13.99
CA SER A 25 -0.31 -12.65 -14.92
C SER A 25 -1.19 -13.90 -14.85
N THR A 26 -0.64 -15.01 -14.34
CA THR A 26 -1.32 -16.29 -14.11
C THR A 26 -1.99 -16.39 -12.75
N TYR A 27 -1.87 -15.37 -11.89
CA TYR A 27 -2.49 -15.39 -10.58
C TYR A 27 -4.01 -15.46 -10.71
N SER A 28 -4.62 -16.41 -10.02
CA SER A 28 -6.08 -16.58 -9.95
C SER A 28 -6.55 -16.38 -8.52
N LEU A 29 -7.72 -15.82 -8.35
CA LEU A 29 -8.38 -15.63 -7.06
C LEU A 29 -9.56 -16.61 -6.97
N ASP A 30 -9.49 -17.50 -6.01
CA ASP A 30 -10.56 -18.45 -5.72
C ASP A 30 -11.36 -17.95 -4.50
N SER A 31 -12.68 -18.06 -4.53
CA SER A 31 -13.57 -17.73 -3.40
C SER A 31 -13.26 -18.52 -2.12
N LYS A 32 -12.53 -19.62 -2.23
CA LYS A 32 -12.05 -20.43 -1.09
C LYS A 32 -10.74 -19.95 -0.50
N GLN A 33 -10.06 -19.00 -1.14
CA GLN A 33 -8.82 -18.45 -0.60
C GLN A 33 -9.09 -17.60 0.64
N SER A 34 -8.20 -17.70 1.61
CA SER A 34 -8.24 -16.90 2.83
C SER A 34 -7.81 -15.44 2.61
N GLU A 35 -7.35 -15.08 1.41
CA GLU A 35 -6.90 -13.75 1.03
C GLU A 35 -7.88 -13.08 0.07
N GLY A 36 -7.84 -11.76 0.01
CA GLY A 36 -8.49 -10.96 -1.02
C GLY A 36 -7.50 -10.03 -1.71
N LEU A 37 -7.99 -9.28 -2.68
CA LEU A 37 -7.18 -8.29 -3.41
C LEU A 37 -7.72 -6.88 -3.19
N ALA A 38 -6.82 -5.95 -2.88
CA ALA A 38 -7.07 -4.52 -3.06
C ALA A 38 -6.54 -4.10 -4.44
N VAL A 39 -7.41 -3.55 -5.29
CA VAL A 39 -7.05 -3.01 -6.60
C VAL A 39 -7.04 -1.49 -6.52
N VAL A 40 -5.88 -0.89 -6.74
CA VAL A 40 -5.66 0.55 -6.58
C VAL A 40 -4.80 1.09 -7.70
N SER A 41 -5.17 2.26 -8.24
CA SER A 41 -4.31 3.01 -9.14
C SER A 41 -3.50 4.04 -8.35
N LEU A 42 -2.18 3.98 -8.48
CA LEU A 42 -1.27 4.94 -7.86
C LEU A 42 -0.75 5.87 -8.95
N THR A 43 -1.13 7.13 -8.87
CA THR A 43 -0.75 8.13 -9.88
C THR A 43 -0.04 9.32 -9.26
N LEU A 44 0.80 9.96 -10.06
CA LEU A 44 1.52 11.19 -9.75
C LEU A 44 1.11 12.28 -10.74
N SER A 45 0.91 13.50 -10.25
CA SER A 45 0.64 14.67 -11.08
C SER A 45 1.29 15.94 -10.53
N GLY A 46 1.34 17.01 -11.32
CA GLY A 46 1.95 18.29 -10.95
C GLY A 46 3.47 18.33 -11.08
N LYS A 47 4.14 17.20 -11.09
CA LYS A 47 5.59 17.04 -11.36
C LYS A 47 5.81 15.83 -12.27
N SER A 48 6.81 15.93 -13.13
CA SER A 48 7.20 14.83 -14.00
C SER A 48 7.94 13.76 -13.20
N LEU A 49 7.76 12.50 -13.60
CA LEU A 49 8.27 11.33 -12.87
C LEU A 49 9.81 11.24 -12.89
N ASP A 50 10.47 11.82 -13.91
CA ASP A 50 11.93 11.93 -13.99
C ASP A 50 12.56 12.80 -12.89
N LYS A 51 11.74 13.67 -12.26
CA LYS A 51 12.13 14.53 -11.14
C LYS A 51 11.84 13.92 -9.77
N VAL A 52 11.40 12.67 -9.73
CA VAL A 52 11.02 11.96 -8.51
C VAL A 52 11.78 10.65 -8.46
N SER A 53 12.65 10.47 -7.45
CA SER A 53 13.37 9.20 -7.25
C SER A 53 12.44 8.06 -6.85
N GLY A 54 11.30 8.39 -6.26
CA GLY A 54 10.26 7.43 -5.90
C GLY A 54 9.21 8.02 -5.00
N TYR A 55 8.05 7.39 -4.99
CA TYR A 55 7.00 7.69 -4.04
C TYR A 55 6.33 6.42 -3.56
N GLU A 56 5.81 6.44 -2.36
CA GLU A 56 5.16 5.29 -1.74
C GLU A 56 4.03 5.72 -0.82
N TYR A 57 3.11 4.80 -0.62
CA TYR A 57 2.04 4.90 0.37
C TYR A 57 2.23 3.82 1.41
N ARG A 58 1.75 4.07 2.62
CA ARG A 58 1.73 3.06 3.69
C ARG A 58 0.31 2.74 4.08
N ILE A 59 0.06 1.45 4.18
CA ILE A 59 -1.19 0.85 4.61
C ILE A 59 -0.96 0.21 5.96
N ARG A 60 -1.92 0.31 6.85
CA ARG A 60 -1.99 -0.46 8.09
C ARG A 60 -3.35 -1.11 8.25
N GLU A 61 -3.38 -2.23 8.92
CA GLU A 61 -4.62 -2.86 9.34
C GLU A 61 -5.28 -2.02 10.44
N VAL A 62 -6.61 -1.89 10.34
CA VAL A 62 -7.43 -1.23 11.38
C VAL A 62 -7.98 -2.31 12.28
N PRO A 63 -7.68 -2.30 13.59
CA PRO A 63 -8.24 -3.27 14.51
C PRO A 63 -9.78 -3.24 14.48
N PRO A 64 -10.45 -4.39 14.65
CA PRO A 64 -11.91 -4.43 14.73
C PRO A 64 -12.41 -3.48 15.85
N HIS A 65 -13.53 -2.79 15.56
CA HIS A 65 -14.13 -1.85 16.51
C HIS A 65 -14.48 -2.54 17.83
N GLY A 66 -14.16 -1.89 18.96
CA GLY A 66 -14.46 -2.37 20.30
C GLY A 66 -13.35 -2.10 21.30
N GLU A 67 -13.28 -2.88 22.38
CA GLU A 67 -12.24 -2.75 23.43
C GLU A 67 -10.81 -2.84 22.86
N ALA A 68 -10.60 -3.63 21.79
CA ALA A 68 -9.32 -3.71 21.09
C ALA A 68 -8.89 -2.37 20.51
N TYR A 69 -9.82 -1.54 20.00
CA TYR A 69 -9.50 -0.20 19.49
C TYR A 69 -9.04 0.76 20.61
N ALA A 70 -9.67 0.69 21.75
CA ALA A 70 -9.31 1.52 22.91
C ALA A 70 -7.90 1.16 23.43
N VAL A 71 -7.58 -0.12 23.51
CA VAL A 71 -6.26 -0.61 23.93
C VAL A 71 -5.19 -0.20 22.92
N VAL A 72 -5.44 -0.36 21.63
CA VAL A 72 -4.49 0.02 20.58
C VAL A 72 -4.30 1.52 20.51
N SER A 73 -5.37 2.32 20.60
CA SER A 73 -5.26 3.80 20.58
C SER A 73 -4.54 4.34 21.81
N GLN A 74 -4.75 3.75 23.00
CA GLN A 74 -3.98 4.08 24.21
C GLN A 74 -2.50 3.69 24.08
N HIS A 75 -2.21 2.54 23.46
CA HIS A 75 -0.83 2.11 23.20
C HIS A 75 -0.11 3.06 22.21
N TYR A 76 -0.79 3.51 21.14
CA TYR A 76 -0.25 4.52 20.23
C TYR A 76 -0.03 5.88 20.89
N ALA A 77 -0.92 6.32 21.76
CA ALA A 77 -0.74 7.55 22.53
C ALA A 77 0.46 7.44 23.48
N SER A 78 0.61 6.32 24.17
CA SER A 78 1.73 6.02 25.07
C SER A 78 3.04 5.86 24.30
N ALA A 79 3.03 5.19 23.15
CA ALA A 79 4.21 5.03 22.29
C ALA A 79 4.71 6.38 21.73
N ARG A 80 3.81 7.31 21.40
CA ARG A 80 4.19 8.69 21.01
C ARG A 80 4.86 9.47 22.16
N GLN A 81 4.45 9.25 23.39
CA GLN A 81 5.10 9.85 24.56
C GLN A 81 6.46 9.24 24.85
N HIS A 82 6.60 7.91 24.69
CA HIS A 82 7.85 7.19 24.92
C HIS A 82 8.87 7.35 23.76
N ALA A 83 8.42 7.48 22.53
CA ALA A 83 9.31 7.70 21.35
C ALA A 83 10.11 9.02 21.43
N ARG A 84 9.78 9.91 22.36
CA ARG A 84 10.58 11.12 22.65
C ARG A 84 11.71 10.87 23.63
N SER A 85 11.79 9.72 24.29
CA SER A 85 12.72 9.49 25.39
C SER A 85 13.56 8.22 25.37
N VAL A 86 13.38 7.30 24.41
CA VAL A 86 14.12 6.02 24.39
C VAL A 86 14.57 5.66 22.99
N GLN A 87 15.85 5.36 22.89
CA GLN A 87 16.50 4.72 21.75
C GLN A 87 15.87 3.33 21.59
N ASP A 88 15.23 3.08 20.45
CA ASP A 88 14.38 1.94 20.10
C ASP A 88 15.18 0.62 20.13
N ASP A 89 14.93 -0.25 21.08
CA ASP A 89 15.47 -1.62 21.15
C ASP A 89 14.51 -2.70 20.56
N GLY A 90 13.50 -2.30 19.84
CA GLY A 90 12.75 -3.15 18.89
C GLY A 90 11.81 -4.21 19.45
N LYS A 91 11.55 -4.28 20.77
CA LYS A 91 10.89 -5.46 21.36
C LYS A 91 9.40 -5.40 21.59
N ASP A 92 8.74 -4.24 21.56
CA ASP A 92 7.31 -4.13 21.92
C ASP A 92 6.49 -3.26 20.97
N ARG A 93 6.56 -3.50 19.67
CA ARG A 93 5.59 -2.91 18.75
C ARG A 93 4.37 -3.82 18.61
N PRO A 94 3.15 -3.33 18.90
CA PRO A 94 1.95 -4.08 18.54
C PRO A 94 1.96 -4.28 17.03
N PHE A 95 1.74 -5.52 16.61
CA PHE A 95 1.76 -5.97 15.22
C PHE A 95 0.69 -5.26 14.40
N THR A 96 0.95 -4.07 13.93
CA THR A 96 0.24 -3.52 12.77
C THR A 96 1.11 -3.81 11.56
N GLN A 97 0.70 -4.80 10.78
CA GLN A 97 1.35 -5.10 9.52
C GLN A 97 1.29 -3.85 8.64
N SER A 98 2.41 -3.15 8.53
CA SER A 98 2.51 -2.00 7.64
C SER A 98 2.92 -2.49 6.26
N VAL A 99 2.06 -2.31 5.29
CA VAL A 99 2.34 -2.63 3.88
C VAL A 99 2.78 -1.35 3.17
N VAL A 100 3.95 -1.38 2.55
CA VAL A 100 4.44 -0.30 1.71
C VAL A 100 4.03 -0.57 0.27
N VAL A 101 3.32 0.38 -0.33
CA VAL A 101 2.90 0.32 -1.73
C VAL A 101 3.64 1.39 -2.51
N LYS A 102 4.56 0.95 -3.36
CA LYS A 102 5.38 1.86 -4.18
C LYS A 102 4.66 2.26 -5.46
N GLY A 103 4.65 3.55 -5.75
CA GLY A 103 4.34 4.05 -7.08
C GLY A 103 5.44 3.70 -8.08
N PRO A 104 5.19 3.84 -9.40
CA PRO A 104 6.22 3.63 -10.40
C PRO A 104 7.31 4.70 -10.31
N ASN A 105 8.52 4.34 -10.66
CA ASN A 105 9.60 5.25 -10.94
C ASN A 105 9.72 5.50 -12.46
N HIS A 106 10.66 6.33 -12.87
CA HIS A 106 10.85 6.70 -14.28
C HIS A 106 11.32 5.56 -15.19
N THR A 107 11.79 4.43 -14.63
CA THR A 107 12.24 3.25 -15.37
C THR A 107 11.19 2.17 -15.44
N ASP A 108 10.12 2.26 -14.64
CA ASP A 108 9.06 1.26 -14.61
C ASP A 108 8.12 1.42 -15.80
N ALA A 109 7.51 0.32 -16.22
CA ALA A 109 6.41 0.37 -17.15
C ALA A 109 5.20 1.08 -16.51
N LEU A 110 4.63 2.04 -17.25
CA LEU A 110 3.48 2.81 -16.80
C LEU A 110 2.21 2.22 -17.37
N ASP A 111 1.26 1.92 -16.50
CA ASP A 111 -0.07 1.47 -16.91
C ASP A 111 -0.99 2.67 -17.25
N ILE A 112 -0.71 3.81 -16.60
CA ILE A 112 -1.54 5.03 -16.70
C ILE A 112 -0.65 6.18 -17.16
N GLN A 113 -0.98 6.76 -18.30
CA GLN A 113 -0.28 7.93 -18.83
C GLN A 113 -1.27 8.83 -19.58
N ASN A 114 -1.44 10.05 -19.10
CA ASN A 114 -2.34 11.02 -19.71
C ASN A 114 -1.59 12.31 -20.07
N ALA A 115 -1.31 12.49 -21.36
CA ALA A 115 -0.80 13.73 -21.97
C ALA A 115 0.27 14.46 -21.16
N GLY A 116 1.18 13.73 -20.50
CA GLY A 116 2.27 14.28 -19.69
C GLY A 116 1.84 14.90 -18.34
N LYS A 117 0.56 14.78 -17.97
CA LYS A 117 0.03 15.39 -16.73
C LYS A 117 -0.14 14.42 -15.58
N ILE A 118 -0.47 13.17 -15.89
CA ILE A 118 -0.68 12.12 -14.89
C ILE A 118 0.07 10.89 -15.35
N THR A 119 0.88 10.33 -14.48
CA THR A 119 1.60 9.07 -14.71
C THR A 119 1.37 8.15 -13.54
N GLY A 120 1.29 6.85 -13.79
CA GLY A 120 1.04 5.91 -12.71
C GLY A 120 0.97 4.45 -13.14
N ARG A 121 0.64 3.62 -12.16
CA ARG A 121 0.40 2.20 -12.37
C ARG A 121 -0.80 1.71 -11.57
N LEU A 122 -1.40 0.64 -12.05
CA LEU A 122 -2.40 -0.13 -11.34
C LEU A 122 -1.70 -1.24 -10.54
N ALA A 123 -1.94 -1.25 -9.24
CA ALA A 123 -1.44 -2.25 -8.31
C ALA A 123 -2.57 -3.16 -7.82
N ALA A 124 -2.26 -4.44 -7.66
CA ALA A 124 -3.14 -5.42 -7.03
C ALA A 124 -2.41 -6.01 -5.81
N LEU A 125 -2.93 -5.72 -4.63
CA LEU A 125 -2.30 -6.06 -3.36
C LEU A 125 -3.01 -7.25 -2.74
N ARG A 126 -2.29 -8.31 -2.43
CA ARG A 126 -2.81 -9.43 -1.66
C ARG A 126 -2.84 -9.05 -0.19
N LEU A 127 -4.01 -9.11 0.41
CA LEU A 127 -4.21 -8.77 1.81
C LEU A 127 -5.09 -9.83 2.48
N SER A 128 -4.86 -10.04 3.77
CA SER A 128 -5.79 -10.82 4.59
C SER A 128 -7.16 -10.13 4.66
N PRO A 129 -8.27 -10.86 4.87
CA PRO A 129 -9.57 -10.24 5.10
C PRO A 129 -9.52 -9.34 6.34
N GLY A 130 -10.06 -8.12 6.24
CA GLY A 130 -10.04 -7.15 7.32
C GLY A 130 -10.22 -5.73 6.82
N ASP A 131 -10.18 -4.79 7.75
CA ASP A 131 -10.24 -3.37 7.48
C ASP A 131 -8.83 -2.77 7.47
N TYR A 132 -8.60 -1.90 6.51
CA TYR A 132 -7.31 -1.28 6.28
C TYR A 132 -7.45 0.22 6.08
N GLU A 133 -6.36 0.95 6.29
CA GLU A 133 -6.30 2.35 5.94
C GLU A 133 -4.94 2.73 5.34
N PHE A 134 -4.97 3.53 4.28
CA PHE A 134 -3.81 4.34 3.92
C PHE A 134 -3.71 5.48 4.93
N HIS A 135 -2.53 5.69 5.49
CA HIS A 135 -2.36 6.69 6.55
C HIS A 135 -1.25 7.70 6.29
N THR A 136 -0.34 7.40 5.37
CA THR A 136 0.73 8.32 5.00
C THR A 136 1.28 8.02 3.61
N TRP A 137 1.99 8.98 3.06
CA TRP A 137 2.77 8.83 1.84
C TRP A 137 4.17 9.42 2.04
N GLN A 138 5.09 9.06 1.17
CA GLN A 138 6.44 9.57 1.14
C GLN A 138 6.86 9.77 -0.31
N VAL A 139 7.50 10.89 -0.60
CA VAL A 139 8.12 11.20 -1.91
C VAL A 139 9.57 11.51 -1.70
N ARG A 140 10.41 11.01 -2.58
CA ARG A 140 11.84 11.31 -2.64
C ARG A 140 12.16 11.98 -3.95
N GLU A 141 12.88 13.09 -3.88
CA GLU A 141 13.32 13.87 -5.04
C GLU A 141 14.83 13.98 -5.04
N PRO A 142 15.47 13.83 -6.21
CA PRO A 142 16.92 14.07 -6.32
C PRO A 142 17.25 15.53 -6.00
N SER A 143 18.34 15.75 -5.28
CA SER A 143 18.88 17.07 -5.00
C SER A 143 20.39 17.06 -5.20
N PRO A 144 21.05 18.22 -5.34
CA PRO A 144 22.52 18.29 -5.49
C PRO A 144 23.29 17.66 -4.32
N TYR A 145 22.64 17.51 -3.16
CA TYR A 145 23.27 16.98 -1.94
C TYR A 145 22.73 15.58 -1.56
N GLY A 146 22.06 14.88 -2.47
CA GLY A 146 21.45 13.57 -2.23
C GLY A 146 19.95 13.57 -2.57
N GLU A 147 19.13 13.02 -1.68
CA GLU A 147 17.68 12.99 -1.85
C GLU A 147 16.99 13.88 -0.81
N THR A 148 15.98 14.61 -1.23
CA THR A 148 15.06 15.31 -0.35
C THR A 148 13.80 14.48 -0.17
N GLU A 149 13.41 14.26 1.08
CA GLU A 149 12.22 13.49 1.42
C GLU A 149 11.09 14.41 1.86
N TYR A 150 9.90 14.18 1.32
CA TYR A 150 8.66 14.86 1.68
C TYR A 150 7.66 13.86 2.23
N LYS A 151 6.97 14.27 3.30
CA LYS A 151 5.86 13.52 3.94
C LYS A 151 4.72 14.49 4.26
N PRO A 152 3.50 14.01 4.42
CA PRO A 152 2.40 14.86 4.86
C PRO A 152 2.68 15.37 6.28
N ALA A 153 2.33 16.62 6.56
CA ALA A 153 2.48 17.22 7.89
C ALA A 153 1.60 16.53 8.95
N ARG A 154 0.50 15.93 8.50
CA ARG A 154 -0.41 15.10 9.32
C ARG A 154 -0.74 13.83 8.54
N GLU A 155 -0.98 12.73 9.26
CA GLU A 155 -1.53 11.52 8.65
C GLU A 155 -2.90 11.84 8.05
N PHE A 156 -3.21 11.22 6.92
CA PHE A 156 -4.55 11.18 6.37
C PHE A 156 -5.14 9.80 6.61
N ILE A 157 -6.45 9.68 6.54
CA ILE A 157 -7.12 8.39 6.70
C ILE A 157 -7.96 8.12 5.46
N TYR A 158 -7.64 7.01 4.77
CA TYR A 158 -8.44 6.49 3.68
C TYR A 158 -8.70 5.00 3.91
N ARG A 159 -9.91 4.66 4.34
CA ARG A 159 -10.31 3.32 4.77
C ARG A 159 -10.90 2.51 3.66
N PHE A 160 -10.63 1.20 3.70
CA PHE A 160 -11.21 0.20 2.81
C PHE A 160 -11.24 -1.17 3.51
N SER A 161 -12.11 -2.06 3.01
CA SER A 161 -12.26 -3.41 3.57
C SER A 161 -11.93 -4.46 2.53
N ILE A 162 -11.29 -5.53 2.94
CA ILE A 162 -10.94 -6.67 2.09
C ILE A 162 -11.74 -7.89 2.55
N LYS A 163 -12.36 -8.55 1.58
CA LYS A 163 -13.11 -9.80 1.79
C LYS A 163 -12.36 -10.97 1.18
N PRO A 164 -12.48 -12.17 1.76
CA PRO A 164 -11.81 -13.35 1.24
C PRO A 164 -12.35 -13.70 -0.15
N GLY A 165 -11.45 -14.06 -1.07
CA GLY A 165 -11.81 -14.48 -2.42
C GLY A 165 -12.41 -13.40 -3.32
N GLU A 166 -12.37 -12.12 -2.91
CA GLU A 166 -12.87 -10.99 -3.70
C GLU A 166 -11.76 -10.02 -4.06
N ALA A 167 -11.89 -9.37 -5.22
CA ALA A 167 -11.08 -8.23 -5.60
C ALA A 167 -11.87 -6.94 -5.34
N THR A 168 -11.33 -6.05 -4.52
CA THR A 168 -11.98 -4.79 -4.16
C THR A 168 -11.24 -3.62 -4.82
N TYR A 169 -11.92 -2.91 -5.72
CA TYR A 169 -11.42 -1.65 -6.25
C TYR A 169 -11.57 -0.55 -5.20
N ILE A 170 -10.47 0.09 -4.87
CA ILE A 170 -10.41 1.10 -3.81
C ILE A 170 -10.08 2.50 -4.32
N GLY A 171 -10.19 2.73 -5.63
CA GLY A 171 -10.02 4.05 -6.22
C GLY A 171 -8.63 4.31 -6.79
N ARG A 172 -8.48 5.51 -7.33
CA ARG A 172 -7.21 6.05 -7.84
C ARG A 172 -6.67 7.06 -6.84
N LEU A 173 -5.52 6.77 -6.25
CA LEU A 173 -4.80 7.67 -5.36
C LEU A 173 -3.84 8.52 -6.20
N ASN A 174 -4.20 9.76 -6.44
CA ASN A 174 -3.38 10.71 -7.16
C ASN A 174 -2.59 11.59 -6.19
N LEU A 175 -1.26 11.43 -6.19
CA LEU A 175 -0.38 12.30 -5.44
C LEU A 175 -0.04 13.52 -6.29
N TYR A 176 -0.61 14.64 -5.93
CA TYR A 176 -0.33 15.93 -6.59
C TYR A 176 0.86 16.62 -5.93
N LEU A 177 1.89 16.88 -6.73
CA LEU A 177 3.10 17.62 -6.33
C LEU A 177 3.07 19.00 -6.98
N GLY A 178 2.44 19.97 -6.32
CA GLY A 178 2.35 21.34 -6.79
C GLY A 178 3.63 22.16 -6.54
N GLN A 179 3.63 23.39 -7.01
CA GLN A 179 4.70 24.35 -6.69
C GLN A 179 4.58 24.79 -5.22
N GLY A 180 5.72 25.15 -4.60
CA GLY A 180 5.76 25.74 -3.27
C GLY A 180 5.36 24.79 -2.14
N ASN A 181 5.77 23.54 -2.19
CA ASN A 181 5.47 22.50 -1.19
C ASN A 181 3.98 22.15 -1.03
N THR A 182 3.20 22.40 -2.08
CA THR A 182 1.80 21.98 -2.09
C THR A 182 1.71 20.51 -2.52
N GLN A 183 1.75 19.61 -1.56
CA GLN A 183 1.53 18.17 -1.81
C GLN A 183 0.19 17.77 -1.22
N ARG A 184 -0.58 17.00 -1.98
CA ARG A 184 -1.86 16.45 -1.52
C ARG A 184 -2.18 15.14 -2.22
N VAL A 185 -2.90 14.28 -1.53
CA VAL A 185 -3.54 13.09 -2.12
C VAL A 185 -4.96 13.46 -2.53
N VAL A 186 -5.35 13.07 -3.73
CA VAL A 186 -6.71 13.17 -4.23
C VAL A 186 -7.18 11.76 -4.54
N ILE A 187 -8.35 11.39 -4.04
CA ILE A 187 -9.00 10.12 -4.38
C ILE A 187 -9.97 10.37 -5.52
N GLU A 188 -9.80 9.60 -6.59
CA GLU A 188 -10.66 9.66 -7.76
C GLU A 188 -11.36 8.32 -7.96
N ASP A 189 -12.66 8.36 -8.27
CA ASP A 189 -13.36 7.19 -8.79
C ASP A 189 -13.16 7.10 -10.30
N ARG A 190 -12.29 6.18 -10.71
CA ARG A 190 -12.01 5.85 -12.11
C ARG A 190 -12.27 4.37 -12.38
N GLN A 191 -13.28 3.81 -11.71
CA GLN A 191 -13.55 2.38 -11.73
C GLN A 191 -13.61 1.82 -13.15
N SER A 192 -14.32 2.46 -14.05
CA SER A 192 -14.49 1.96 -15.44
C SER A 192 -13.16 1.85 -16.17
N GLU A 193 -12.29 2.88 -16.08
CA GLU A 193 -10.98 2.90 -16.73
C GLU A 193 -10.04 1.88 -16.08
N ASP A 194 -9.96 1.92 -14.76
CA ASP A 194 -9.00 1.13 -13.99
C ASP A 194 -9.36 -0.37 -14.04
N MET A 195 -10.65 -0.71 -14.08
CA MET A 195 -11.07 -2.12 -14.18
C MET A 195 -10.87 -2.69 -15.59
N ASN A 196 -10.98 -1.87 -16.63
CA ASN A 196 -10.58 -2.29 -17.97
C ASN A 196 -9.07 -2.59 -18.02
N LEU A 197 -8.27 -1.71 -17.44
CA LEU A 197 -6.82 -1.89 -17.32
C LEU A 197 -6.47 -3.14 -16.48
N PHE A 198 -7.16 -3.35 -15.36
CA PHE A 198 -7.01 -4.52 -14.51
C PHE A 198 -7.25 -5.82 -15.28
N GLY A 199 -8.33 -5.89 -16.07
CA GLY A 199 -8.63 -7.07 -16.89
C GLY A 199 -7.62 -7.32 -18.01
N GLN A 200 -6.93 -6.29 -18.49
CA GLN A 200 -5.83 -6.42 -19.46
C GLN A 200 -4.54 -6.92 -18.77
N LYS A 201 -4.20 -6.34 -17.64
CA LYS A 201 -2.98 -6.66 -16.87
C LYS A 201 -3.05 -8.05 -16.22
N TYR A 202 -4.23 -8.43 -15.72
CA TYR A 202 -4.46 -9.69 -15.02
C TYR A 202 -5.62 -10.50 -15.65
N PRO A 203 -5.43 -11.08 -16.84
CA PRO A 203 -6.49 -11.75 -17.57
C PRO A 203 -7.11 -12.94 -16.81
N ALA A 204 -6.34 -13.62 -15.97
CA ALA A 204 -6.83 -14.72 -15.14
C ALA A 204 -7.81 -14.25 -14.02
N LEU A 205 -7.83 -12.94 -13.71
CA LEU A 205 -8.73 -12.35 -12.71
C LEU A 205 -10.01 -11.75 -13.29
N ARG A 206 -10.26 -11.86 -14.61
CA ARG A 206 -11.48 -11.33 -15.25
C ARG A 206 -12.78 -11.90 -14.70
N THR A 207 -12.73 -13.12 -14.20
CA THR A 207 -13.89 -13.82 -13.61
C THR A 207 -13.95 -13.68 -12.09
N ALA A 208 -12.98 -13.02 -11.47
CA ALA A 208 -13.01 -12.77 -10.03
C ALA A 208 -14.22 -11.91 -9.66
N LYS A 209 -14.78 -12.16 -8.48
CA LYS A 209 -15.83 -11.29 -7.95
C LYS A 209 -15.22 -9.93 -7.64
N LEU A 210 -15.63 -8.92 -8.40
CA LEU A 210 -15.21 -7.54 -8.27
C LEU A 210 -16.21 -6.74 -7.45
N THR A 211 -15.73 -6.06 -6.44
CA THR A 211 -16.48 -5.08 -5.66
C THR A 211 -15.77 -3.72 -5.73
N ALA A 212 -16.52 -2.64 -5.54
CA ALA A 212 -15.94 -1.30 -5.44
C ALA A 212 -16.22 -0.73 -4.06
N SER A 213 -15.21 -0.11 -3.47
CA SER A 213 -15.30 0.57 -2.18
C SER A 213 -14.44 1.83 -2.22
N VAL A 214 -14.89 2.79 -3.05
CA VAL A 214 -14.22 4.10 -3.13
C VAL A 214 -14.77 4.98 -2.02
N GLY A 215 -13.92 5.28 -1.05
CA GLY A 215 -14.24 6.13 0.09
C GLY A 215 -13.84 7.59 -0.13
N SER A 216 -13.94 8.38 0.92
CA SER A 216 -13.44 9.76 0.97
C SER A 216 -12.28 9.85 1.96
N LEU A 217 -11.36 10.79 1.71
CA LEU A 217 -10.32 11.15 2.67
C LEU A 217 -10.96 11.73 3.94
N GLN A 218 -10.53 11.23 5.06
CA GLN A 218 -10.86 11.81 6.36
C GLN A 218 -9.66 12.66 6.83
N PRO A 219 -9.91 13.89 7.30
CA PRO A 219 -8.86 14.80 7.77
C PRO A 219 -8.24 14.35 9.08
#